data_03a1deab113cc93fb3af7d314fdc4148
#
_entry.id   03a1deab113cc93fb3af7d314fdc4148
#
_cell.length_a   1.000
_cell.length_b   1.000
_cell.length_c   1.000
_cell.angle_alpha   90.00
_cell.angle_beta   90.00
_cell.angle_gamma   90.00
#
_symmetry.space_group_name_H-M   'P 1'
#
loop_
_entity.id
_entity.type
_entity.pdbx_description
1 polymer ?
#
loop_
_entity_poly.entity_id
_entity_poly.type
_entity_poly.pdbx_seq_one_letter_code
_entity_poly.pdbx_strand_id
1 'polypeptide(L)'
;MRIPIVTIGNSKGIRIPQAILKQLSFGDEIELEITEGKIILNRSTGPEIVPDFDSISQMDDVTIQRMLRKINGTDLITAMIDADQCIKEVLYRNLSERVRNYVKAKVDKLEKGDARDLIIERSRNLISEAFMALMNE
;
A
#
# COMPACT_ATOMS: atom_id res chain seq x y z
N MET A 1 33.31 -0.79 -3.65
CA MET A 1 33.43 -1.86 -4.67
C MET A 1 33.50 -1.25 -6.05
N ARG A 2 34.41 -1.74 -6.89
CA ARG A 2 34.49 -1.32 -8.28
C ARG A 2 33.97 -2.42 -9.18
N ILE A 3 33.11 -2.07 -10.13
CA ILE A 3 32.49 -3.00 -11.07
C ILE A 3 32.86 -2.53 -12.49
N PRO A 4 33.41 -3.42 -13.35
CA PRO A 4 33.73 -3.04 -14.71
C PRO A 4 32.46 -2.83 -15.56
N ILE A 5 32.54 -1.89 -16.48
CA ILE A 5 31.51 -1.68 -17.50
C ILE A 5 31.79 -2.63 -18.64
N VAL A 6 30.77 -3.44 -19.01
CA VAL A 6 30.90 -4.41 -20.12
C VAL A 6 30.03 -3.98 -21.29
N THR A 7 30.40 -4.38 -22.48
CA THR A 7 29.64 -4.10 -23.70
C THR A 7 28.57 -5.17 -23.90
N ILE A 8 27.33 -4.74 -24.08
CA ILE A 8 26.17 -5.60 -24.34
C ILE A 8 25.49 -5.08 -25.61
N GLY A 9 25.74 -5.74 -26.75
CA GLY A 9 25.22 -5.27 -28.03
C GLY A 9 25.68 -3.84 -28.33
N ASN A 10 24.73 -2.92 -28.56
CA ASN A 10 24.99 -1.50 -28.78
C ASN A 10 25.00 -0.69 -27.47
N SER A 11 24.83 -1.35 -26.34
CA SER A 11 24.76 -0.70 -25.03
C SER A 11 25.93 -1.12 -24.15
N LYS A 12 26.14 -0.38 -23.08
CA LYS A 12 27.06 -0.75 -22.02
C LYS A 12 26.29 -1.07 -20.76
N GLY A 13 26.77 -2.04 -20.01
CA GLY A 13 26.11 -2.48 -18.80
C GLY A 13 27.09 -2.85 -17.71
N ILE A 14 26.56 -3.18 -16.56
CA ILE A 14 27.34 -3.69 -15.42
C ILE A 14 26.75 -5.02 -14.96
N ARG A 15 27.60 -5.88 -14.40
CA ARG A 15 27.18 -7.13 -13.78
C ARG A 15 27.10 -6.91 -12.28
N ILE A 16 25.92 -7.11 -11.71
CA ILE A 16 25.72 -7.02 -10.27
C ILE A 16 25.95 -8.40 -9.67
N PRO A 17 26.88 -8.55 -8.70
CA PRO A 17 27.12 -9.83 -8.05
C PRO A 17 25.83 -10.38 -7.39
N GLN A 18 25.63 -11.70 -7.51
CA GLN A 18 24.44 -12.34 -6.94
C GLN A 18 24.31 -12.12 -5.43
N ALA A 19 25.43 -12.03 -4.72
CA ALA A 19 25.41 -11.76 -3.29
C ALA A 19 24.74 -10.43 -2.97
N ILE A 20 24.98 -9.40 -3.79
CA ILE A 20 24.35 -8.08 -3.63
C ILE A 20 22.87 -8.16 -3.98
N LEU A 21 22.51 -8.87 -5.07
CA LEU A 21 21.10 -9.05 -5.45
C LEU A 21 20.29 -9.73 -4.35
N LYS A 22 20.87 -10.73 -3.70
CA LYS A 22 20.22 -11.41 -2.57
C LYS A 22 20.12 -10.55 -1.34
N GLN A 23 21.20 -9.82 -1.00
CA GLN A 23 21.24 -8.95 0.18
C GLN A 23 20.20 -7.83 0.10
N LEU A 24 19.98 -7.26 -1.09
CA LEU A 24 19.06 -6.16 -1.32
C LEU A 24 17.69 -6.65 -1.78
N SER A 25 17.50 -7.95 -1.94
CA SER A 25 16.26 -8.56 -2.42
C SER A 25 15.77 -7.99 -3.75
N PHE A 26 16.72 -7.74 -4.68
CA PHE A 26 16.37 -7.32 -6.04
C PHE A 26 15.71 -8.48 -6.79
N GLY A 27 14.61 -8.18 -7.47
CA GLY A 27 13.94 -9.12 -8.38
C GLY A 27 14.48 -8.99 -9.81
N ASP A 28 13.62 -9.23 -10.77
CA ASP A 28 13.96 -9.17 -12.20
C ASP A 28 14.05 -7.74 -12.73
N GLU A 29 13.51 -6.77 -12.01
CA GLU A 29 13.51 -5.37 -12.39
C GLU A 29 14.05 -4.51 -11.27
N ILE A 30 14.70 -3.41 -11.65
CA ILE A 30 15.20 -2.41 -10.71
C ILE A 30 14.80 -1.02 -11.18
N GLU A 31 14.69 -0.10 -10.25
CA GLU A 31 14.52 1.32 -10.55
C GLU A 31 15.88 1.99 -10.59
N LEU A 32 16.07 2.80 -11.62
CA LEU A 32 17.32 3.52 -11.83
C LEU A 32 17.06 5.01 -11.66
N GLU A 33 17.79 5.61 -10.73
CA GLU A 33 17.74 7.04 -10.48
C GLU A 33 19.07 7.67 -10.90
N ILE A 34 19.01 8.73 -11.68
CA ILE A 34 20.18 9.45 -12.14
C ILE A 34 20.26 10.77 -11.40
N THR A 35 21.33 10.94 -10.63
CA THR A 35 21.65 12.19 -9.97
C THR A 35 23.02 12.64 -10.45
N GLU A 36 23.38 13.87 -10.13
CA GLU A 36 24.64 14.49 -10.58
C GLU A 36 25.87 13.62 -10.24
N GLY A 37 26.44 13.00 -11.28
CA GLY A 37 27.63 12.14 -11.16
C GLY A 37 27.38 10.76 -10.55
N LYS A 38 26.11 10.36 -10.34
CA LYS A 38 25.76 9.09 -9.71
C LYS A 38 24.58 8.43 -10.40
N ILE A 39 24.58 7.10 -10.39
CA ILE A 39 23.44 6.28 -10.73
C ILE A 39 23.09 5.48 -9.48
N ILE A 40 21.85 5.60 -9.02
CA ILE A 40 21.35 4.87 -7.86
C ILE A 40 20.42 3.78 -8.35
N LEU A 41 20.68 2.55 -7.93
CA LEU A 41 19.85 1.39 -8.24
C LEU A 41 19.01 1.07 -7.01
N ASN A 42 17.71 1.16 -7.17
CA ASN A 42 16.77 0.86 -6.10
C ASN A 42 15.97 -0.41 -6.44
N ARG A 43 15.51 -1.09 -5.40
CA ARG A 43 14.61 -2.22 -5.59
C ARG A 43 13.33 -1.73 -6.26
N SER A 44 12.91 -2.42 -7.34
CA SER A 44 11.61 -2.13 -7.94
C SER A 44 10.50 -2.55 -6.99
N THR A 45 9.60 -1.63 -6.70
CA THR A 45 8.45 -1.87 -5.83
C THR A 45 7.24 -2.39 -6.58
N GLY A 46 7.40 -2.73 -7.86
CA GLY A 46 6.28 -3.12 -8.73
C GLY A 46 5.49 -1.91 -9.21
N PRO A 47 4.31 -2.12 -9.81
CA PRO A 47 3.46 -1.00 -10.22
C PRO A 47 3.18 -0.13 -8.99
N GLU A 48 3.36 1.17 -9.14
CA GLU A 48 3.11 2.14 -8.08
C GLU A 48 1.65 2.03 -7.64
N ILE A 49 1.42 1.39 -6.49
CA ILE A 49 0.09 1.37 -5.90
C ILE A 49 -0.10 2.72 -5.23
N VAL A 50 -0.96 3.54 -5.81
CA VAL A 50 -1.36 4.79 -5.15
C VAL A 50 -2.09 4.39 -3.87
N PRO A 51 -1.63 4.81 -2.69
CA PRO A 51 -2.25 4.40 -1.44
C PRO A 51 -3.58 5.11 -1.22
N ASP A 52 -4.64 4.54 -1.78
CA ASP A 52 -6.00 5.01 -1.61
C ASP A 52 -6.88 3.90 -1.04
N PHE A 53 -8.14 4.23 -0.78
CA PHE A 53 -9.09 3.29 -0.21
C PHE A 53 -9.32 2.08 -1.13
N ASP A 54 -9.38 2.30 -2.44
CA ASP A 54 -9.65 1.23 -3.41
C ASP A 54 -8.48 0.25 -3.55
N SER A 55 -7.27 0.67 -3.18
CA SER A 55 -6.06 -0.17 -3.22
C SER A 55 -5.87 -1.04 -1.98
N ILE A 56 -6.76 -0.97 -0.98
CA ILE A 56 -6.62 -1.71 0.28
C ILE A 56 -6.48 -3.21 0.06
N SER A 57 -7.19 -3.78 -0.90
CA SER A 57 -7.12 -5.22 -1.19
C SER A 57 -5.76 -5.68 -1.69
N GLN A 58 -4.92 -4.76 -2.13
CA GLN A 58 -3.58 -5.02 -2.66
C GLN A 58 -2.46 -4.72 -1.65
N MET A 59 -2.82 -4.19 -0.47
CA MET A 59 -1.85 -3.83 0.56
C MET A 59 -1.56 -4.99 1.50
N ASP A 60 -0.36 -4.99 2.08
CA ASP A 60 0.01 -5.97 3.09
C ASP A 60 -0.66 -5.70 4.45
N ASP A 61 -0.79 -6.73 5.25
CA ASP A 61 -1.48 -6.64 6.54
C ASP A 61 -0.80 -5.66 7.51
N VAL A 62 0.52 -5.57 7.49
CA VAL A 62 1.27 -4.66 8.37
C VAL A 62 0.91 -3.20 8.06
N THR A 63 0.88 -2.84 6.79
CA THR A 63 0.51 -1.49 6.34
C THR A 63 -0.92 -1.16 6.76
N ILE A 64 -1.85 -2.10 6.56
CA ILE A 64 -3.24 -1.93 6.94
C ILE A 64 -3.39 -1.76 8.46
N GLN A 65 -2.70 -2.56 9.25
CA GLN A 65 -2.74 -2.44 10.72
C GLN A 65 -2.20 -1.09 11.19
N ARG A 66 -1.15 -0.59 10.56
CA ARG A 66 -0.60 0.74 10.87
C ARG A 66 -1.58 1.86 10.53
N MET A 67 -2.27 1.74 9.41
CA MET A 67 -3.32 2.69 9.01
C MET A 67 -4.48 2.66 10.01
N LEU A 68 -4.94 1.47 10.41
CA LEU A 68 -6.05 1.30 11.34
C LEU A 68 -5.80 1.97 12.70
N ARG A 69 -4.55 2.09 13.11
CA ARG A 69 -4.17 2.80 14.34
C ARG A 69 -4.31 4.32 14.21
N LYS A 70 -4.32 4.85 12.99
CA LYS A 70 -4.39 6.29 12.71
C LYS A 70 -5.82 6.76 12.44
N ILE A 71 -6.76 5.85 12.20
CA ILE A 71 -8.14 6.15 11.85
C ILE A 71 -9.06 5.84 13.03
N ASN A 72 -10.03 6.72 13.28
CA ASN A 72 -11.03 6.45 14.30
C ASN A 72 -12.08 5.46 13.79
N GLY A 73 -12.77 4.80 14.72
CA GLY A 73 -13.74 3.75 14.39
C GLY A 73 -14.94 4.25 13.58
N THR A 74 -15.37 5.48 13.80
CA THR A 74 -16.50 6.07 13.06
C THR A 74 -16.17 6.27 11.60
N ASP A 75 -14.98 6.81 11.30
CA ASP A 75 -14.54 6.99 9.91
C ASP A 75 -14.32 5.66 9.21
N LEU A 76 -13.77 4.67 9.92
CA LEU A 76 -13.60 3.33 9.38
C LEU A 76 -14.95 2.70 8.99
N ILE A 77 -15.91 2.73 9.90
CA ILE A 77 -17.25 2.19 9.65
C ILE A 77 -17.90 2.89 8.46
N THR A 78 -17.85 4.22 8.43
CA THR A 78 -18.46 5.01 7.36
C THR A 78 -17.81 4.71 6.01
N ALA A 79 -16.48 4.61 5.96
CA ALA A 79 -15.75 4.29 4.73
C ALA A 79 -16.09 2.89 4.20
N MET A 80 -16.41 1.95 5.07
CA MET A 80 -16.75 0.58 4.70
C MET A 80 -18.16 0.39 4.16
N ILE A 81 -19.02 1.39 4.29
CA ILE A 81 -20.39 1.32 3.76
C ILE A 81 -20.31 1.18 2.23
N ASP A 82 -20.99 0.19 1.69
CA ASP A 82 -21.02 -0.14 0.26
C ASP A 82 -19.62 -0.37 -0.37
N ALA A 83 -18.62 -0.68 0.45
CA ALA A 83 -17.28 -1.03 -0.06
C ALA A 83 -17.29 -2.41 -0.70
N ASP A 84 -16.34 -2.64 -1.63
CA ASP A 84 -16.16 -3.95 -2.25
C ASP A 84 -15.88 -5.02 -1.19
N GLN A 85 -16.39 -6.23 -1.44
CA GLN A 85 -16.24 -7.35 -0.51
C GLN A 85 -14.77 -7.66 -0.23
N CYS A 86 -13.91 -7.56 -1.23
CA CYS A 86 -12.46 -7.79 -1.06
C CYS A 86 -11.85 -6.81 -0.05
N ILE A 87 -12.26 -5.54 -0.11
CA ILE A 87 -11.79 -4.50 0.82
C ILE A 87 -12.28 -4.80 2.23
N LYS A 88 -13.57 -5.13 2.37
CA LYS A 88 -14.16 -5.48 3.67
C LYS A 88 -13.45 -6.67 4.31
N GLU A 89 -13.19 -7.72 3.55
CA GLU A 89 -12.51 -8.92 4.06
C GLU A 89 -11.11 -8.61 4.57
N VAL A 90 -10.34 -7.82 3.83
CA VAL A 90 -8.99 -7.43 4.23
C VAL A 90 -9.01 -6.60 5.51
N LEU A 91 -9.94 -5.65 5.62
CA LEU A 91 -10.08 -4.83 6.81
C LEU A 91 -10.54 -5.66 8.02
N TYR A 92 -11.54 -6.52 7.84
CA TYR A 92 -12.02 -7.39 8.93
C TYR A 92 -10.94 -8.34 9.42
N ARG A 93 -10.15 -8.91 8.50
CA ARG A 93 -9.03 -9.80 8.85
C ARG A 93 -8.01 -9.13 9.76
N ASN A 94 -7.83 -7.83 9.64
CA ASN A 94 -6.86 -7.06 10.40
C ASN A 94 -7.41 -6.46 11.70
N LEU A 95 -8.66 -6.75 12.03
CA LEU A 95 -9.29 -6.34 13.29
C LEU A 95 -9.36 -7.51 14.27
N SER A 96 -9.30 -7.21 15.57
CA SER A 96 -9.56 -8.22 16.59
C SER A 96 -11.00 -8.73 16.46
N GLU A 97 -11.29 -9.94 16.93
CA GLU A 97 -12.61 -10.55 16.84
C GLU A 97 -13.70 -9.64 17.43
N ARG A 98 -13.44 -9.06 18.59
CA ARG A 98 -14.38 -8.16 19.26
C ARG A 98 -14.69 -6.91 18.43
N VAL A 99 -13.63 -6.25 17.93
CA VAL A 99 -13.75 -5.05 17.11
C VAL A 99 -14.40 -5.38 15.77
N ARG A 100 -14.01 -6.49 15.15
CA ARG A 100 -14.58 -6.97 13.89
C ARG A 100 -16.10 -7.14 14.01
N ASN A 101 -16.58 -7.83 15.03
CA ASN A 101 -18.00 -8.06 15.25
C ASN A 101 -18.78 -6.76 15.44
N TYR A 102 -18.19 -5.82 16.18
CA TYR A 102 -18.77 -4.49 16.38
C TYR A 102 -18.88 -3.71 15.07
N VAL A 103 -17.75 -3.60 14.34
CA VAL A 103 -17.70 -2.88 13.06
C VAL A 103 -18.64 -3.49 12.04
N LYS A 104 -18.63 -4.82 11.91
CA LYS A 104 -19.48 -5.54 10.97
C LYS A 104 -20.96 -5.28 11.22
N ALA A 105 -21.39 -5.35 12.48
CA ALA A 105 -22.79 -5.07 12.85
C ALA A 105 -23.19 -3.63 12.51
N LYS A 106 -22.29 -2.66 12.74
CA LYS A 106 -22.55 -1.26 12.43
C LYS A 106 -22.60 -1.00 10.92
N VAL A 107 -21.68 -1.58 10.15
CA VAL A 107 -21.67 -1.45 8.69
C VAL A 107 -22.95 -2.04 8.09
N ASP A 108 -23.34 -3.26 8.50
CA ASP A 108 -24.55 -3.92 8.02
C ASP A 108 -25.79 -3.10 8.32
N LYS A 109 -25.86 -2.46 9.48
CA LYS A 109 -26.96 -1.61 9.88
C LYS A 109 -27.05 -0.34 9.03
N LEU A 110 -25.90 0.29 8.75
CA LEU A 110 -25.83 1.54 7.99
C LEU A 110 -26.05 1.32 6.49
N GLU A 111 -25.64 0.16 5.95
CA GLU A 111 -25.90 -0.20 4.55
C GLU A 111 -27.41 -0.32 4.23
N LYS A 112 -28.22 -0.59 5.23
CA LYS A 112 -29.68 -0.66 5.09
C LYS A 112 -30.36 0.71 5.21
N GLY A 113 -29.60 1.77 5.50
CA GLY A 113 -30.09 3.12 5.67
C GLY A 113 -29.70 4.03 4.50
N ASP A 114 -30.17 5.27 4.55
CA ASP A 114 -29.80 6.30 3.58
C ASP A 114 -28.40 6.87 3.90
N ALA A 115 -27.36 6.13 3.52
CA ALA A 115 -25.99 6.63 3.65
C ALA A 115 -25.75 7.73 2.60
N ARG A 116 -25.24 8.86 3.03
CA ARG A 116 -24.88 9.96 2.13
C ARG A 116 -23.53 9.70 1.50
N ASP A 117 -23.47 9.59 0.18
CA ASP A 117 -22.26 9.32 -0.57
C ASP A 117 -21.12 10.28 -0.21
N LEU A 118 -21.43 11.54 0.04
CA LEU A 118 -20.45 12.55 0.40
C LEU A 118 -19.72 12.25 1.72
N ILE A 119 -20.45 11.71 2.70
CA ILE A 119 -19.87 11.33 4.00
C ILE A 119 -18.97 10.12 3.84
N ILE A 120 -19.39 9.16 3.04
CA ILE A 120 -18.61 7.95 2.73
C ILE A 120 -17.31 8.35 2.03
N GLU A 121 -17.38 9.19 1.02
CA GLU A 121 -16.23 9.66 0.27
C GLU A 121 -15.24 10.40 1.18
N ARG A 122 -15.72 11.26 2.06
CA ARG A 122 -14.88 11.97 3.02
C ARG A 122 -14.11 11.01 3.92
N SER A 123 -14.79 10.00 4.45
CA SER A 123 -14.15 9.00 5.31
C SER A 123 -13.12 8.16 4.55
N ARG A 124 -13.40 7.81 3.31
CA ARG A 124 -12.45 7.10 2.44
C ARG A 124 -11.22 7.95 2.12
N ASN A 125 -11.39 9.25 1.92
CA ASN A 125 -10.28 10.18 1.71
C ASN A 125 -9.39 10.29 2.96
N LEU A 126 -9.97 10.29 4.16
CA LEU A 126 -9.20 10.27 5.40
C LEU A 126 -8.33 9.01 5.52
N ILE A 127 -8.85 7.88 5.09
CA ILE A 127 -8.08 6.62 5.05
C ILE A 127 -6.94 6.73 4.04
N SER A 128 -7.21 7.27 2.85
CA SER A 128 -6.18 7.49 1.83
C SER A 128 -5.08 8.41 2.33
N GLU A 129 -5.44 9.50 3.02
CA GLU A 129 -4.47 10.42 3.64
C GLU A 129 -3.63 9.73 4.71
N ALA A 130 -4.22 8.84 5.50
CA ALA A 130 -3.49 8.08 6.51
C ALA A 130 -2.44 7.15 5.87
N PHE A 131 -2.77 6.50 4.75
CA PHE A 131 -1.81 5.69 4.00
C PHE A 131 -0.68 6.54 3.43
N MET A 132 -0.99 7.69 2.84
CA MET A 132 0.02 8.60 2.31
C MET A 132 0.97 9.08 3.41
N ALA A 133 0.45 9.39 4.59
CA ALA A 133 1.27 9.77 5.73
C ALA A 133 2.22 8.66 6.17
N LEU A 134 1.78 7.40 6.11
CA LEU A 134 2.63 6.24 6.42
C LEU A 134 3.78 6.08 5.42
N MET A 135 3.54 6.36 4.14
CA MET A 135 4.57 6.23 3.11
C MET A 135 5.63 7.32 3.19
N ASN A 136 5.33 8.43 3.85
CA ASN A 136 6.26 9.55 4.05
C ASN A 136 7.03 9.47 5.38
N GLU A 137 6.84 8.42 6.14
CA GLU A 137 7.58 8.16 7.39
C GLU A 137 9.00 7.64 7.13
#